data_b866c0ce7053786846ada59422f1a130
#
_entry.id   b866c0ce7053786846ada59422f1a130
#
_cell.length_a   1.000
_cell.length_b   1.000
_cell.length_c   1.000
_cell.angle_alpha   90.00
_cell.angle_beta   90.00
_cell.angle_gamma   90.00
#
_symmetry.space_group_name_H-M   'P 1'
#
loop_
_entity.id
_entity.type
_entity.pdbx_description
1 polymer ?
#
loop_
_entity_poly.entity_id
_entity_poly.type
_entity_poly.pdbx_seq_one_letter_code
_entity_poly.pdbx_strand_id
1 'polypeptide(L)'
;MNFGKLLHFLNYTDRSYYDVYIPSKTAIKTEYVNNKKTDIQYILRVYENRILIAFRGTDSCRDMMSNLQFFKKTVCHMPDSKKIRIHSGFYKAYTEAKIFDKIVKVITDKTKRIEITGHSYGGALALICAADLAHRFPDIEYEVVVFGTPRTGNKAFAEFFDKYLPNTSRIENRGDIITKLPPPLFGYRHVGKTYRIGSYHIPFFYSFKEHSLCSYRHKILK
;
A
#
# COMPACT_ATOMS: atom_id res chain seq x y z
N MET A 1 14.35 -5.31 -9.03
CA MET A 1 13.00 -5.96 -9.15
C MET A 1 12.87 -6.51 -10.56
N ASN A 2 12.35 -7.74 -10.73
CA ASN A 2 12.11 -8.34 -12.05
C ASN A 2 10.86 -7.70 -12.69
N PHE A 3 10.88 -7.49 -14.03
CA PHE A 3 9.79 -6.89 -14.80
C PHE A 3 8.47 -7.69 -14.69
N GLY A 4 8.53 -9.02 -14.77
CA GLY A 4 7.35 -9.88 -14.61
C GLY A 4 6.66 -9.71 -13.24
N LYS A 5 7.45 -9.60 -12.18
CA LYS A 5 6.96 -9.30 -10.82
C LYS A 5 6.30 -7.92 -10.76
N LEU A 6 6.91 -6.90 -11.35
CA LEU A 6 6.35 -5.56 -11.39
C LEU A 6 4.98 -5.55 -12.09
N LEU A 7 4.87 -6.22 -13.24
CA LEU A 7 3.61 -6.34 -13.98
C LEU A 7 2.54 -7.13 -13.21
N HIS A 8 2.93 -8.19 -12.50
CA HIS A 8 2.03 -8.94 -11.64
C HIS A 8 1.34 -8.03 -10.62
N PHE A 9 2.11 -7.27 -9.84
CA PHE A 9 1.57 -6.36 -8.85
C PHE A 9 0.80 -5.18 -9.46
N LEU A 10 1.28 -4.62 -10.57
CA LEU A 10 0.57 -3.57 -11.30
C LEU A 10 -0.81 -4.03 -11.77
N ASN A 11 -0.91 -5.24 -12.31
CA ASN A 11 -2.17 -5.80 -12.79
C ASN A 11 -3.18 -6.02 -11.65
N TYR A 12 -2.73 -6.47 -10.48
CA TYR A 12 -3.63 -6.60 -9.33
C TYR A 12 -4.03 -5.25 -8.74
N THR A 13 -3.12 -4.30 -8.71
CA THR A 13 -3.41 -2.92 -8.30
C THR A 13 -4.44 -2.28 -9.25
N ASP A 14 -4.30 -2.47 -10.56
CA ASP A 14 -5.24 -1.98 -11.56
C ASP A 14 -6.62 -2.63 -11.39
N ARG A 15 -6.66 -3.94 -11.22
CA ARG A 15 -7.90 -4.69 -10.99
C ARG A 15 -8.66 -4.25 -9.74
N SER A 16 -7.98 -3.73 -8.72
CA SER A 16 -8.64 -3.25 -7.50
C SER A 16 -9.55 -2.04 -7.73
N TYR A 17 -9.39 -1.34 -8.87
CA TYR A 17 -10.23 -0.20 -9.26
C TYR A 17 -11.55 -0.60 -9.95
N TYR A 18 -11.69 -1.86 -10.33
CA TYR A 18 -12.91 -2.34 -10.99
C TYR A 18 -13.79 -3.08 -10.00
N ASP A 19 -15.04 -2.66 -9.88
CA ASP A 19 -16.06 -3.29 -9.03
C ASP A 19 -16.57 -4.64 -9.60
N VAL A 20 -15.82 -5.21 -10.55
CA VAL A 20 -16.17 -6.46 -11.22
C VAL A 20 -15.41 -7.62 -10.60
N TYR A 21 -16.15 -8.62 -10.15
CA TYR A 21 -15.58 -9.90 -9.75
C TYR A 21 -14.86 -10.54 -10.94
N ILE A 22 -13.53 -10.60 -10.86
CA ILE A 22 -12.72 -11.33 -11.84
C ILE A 22 -12.34 -12.67 -11.21
N PRO A 23 -12.99 -13.77 -11.62
CA PRO A 23 -12.69 -15.08 -11.08
C PRO A 23 -11.23 -15.46 -11.34
N SER A 24 -10.62 -16.16 -10.40
CA SER A 24 -9.31 -16.80 -10.58
C SER A 24 -9.52 -18.29 -10.67
N LYS A 25 -8.98 -18.92 -11.71
CA LYS A 25 -9.06 -20.39 -11.87
C LYS A 25 -8.29 -21.15 -10.78
N THR A 26 -7.36 -20.50 -10.10
CA THR A 26 -6.44 -21.12 -9.13
C THR A 26 -6.62 -20.65 -7.69
N ALA A 27 -7.40 -19.59 -7.46
CA ALA A 27 -7.69 -19.14 -6.10
C ALA A 27 -8.80 -20.00 -5.48
N ILE A 28 -8.58 -20.44 -4.24
CA ILE A 28 -9.57 -21.14 -3.43
C ILE A 28 -10.72 -20.18 -3.05
N LYS A 29 -10.38 -18.93 -2.75
CA LYS A 29 -11.34 -17.88 -2.43
C LYS A 29 -10.90 -16.57 -3.08
N THR A 30 -11.87 -15.84 -3.63
CA THR A 30 -11.69 -14.45 -4.03
C THR A 30 -12.80 -13.62 -3.38
N GLU A 31 -12.44 -12.56 -2.72
CA GLU A 31 -13.37 -11.64 -2.07
C GLU A 31 -13.03 -10.21 -2.50
N TYR A 32 -14.04 -9.49 -2.99
CA TYR A 32 -13.99 -8.05 -3.16
C TYR A 32 -14.61 -7.40 -1.94
N VAL A 33 -13.78 -6.75 -1.14
CA VAL A 33 -14.23 -6.06 0.07
C VAL A 33 -14.48 -4.61 -0.26
N ASN A 34 -15.73 -4.16 -0.04
CA ASN A 34 -16.14 -2.76 -0.17
C ASN A 34 -16.74 -2.31 1.15
N ASN A 35 -16.02 -1.50 1.90
CA ASN A 35 -16.51 -0.92 3.13
C ASN A 35 -17.01 0.50 2.89
N LYS A 36 -18.31 0.64 2.61
CA LYS A 36 -18.96 1.94 2.33
C LYS A 36 -18.79 2.98 3.46
N LYS A 37 -18.61 2.55 4.70
CA LYS A 37 -18.45 3.47 5.86
C LYS A 37 -17.08 4.16 5.86
N THR A 38 -16.04 3.45 5.44
CA THR A 38 -14.65 3.94 5.46
C THR A 38 -14.12 4.24 4.06
N ASP A 39 -14.92 3.99 3.02
CA ASP A 39 -14.55 4.08 1.60
C ASP A 39 -13.30 3.25 1.26
N ILE A 40 -13.10 2.13 1.97
CA ILE A 40 -11.99 1.23 1.73
C ILE A 40 -12.44 0.06 0.89
N GLN A 41 -11.70 -0.17 -0.19
CA GLN A 41 -11.93 -1.26 -1.12
C GLN A 41 -10.62 -2.02 -1.34
N TYR A 42 -10.72 -3.36 -1.38
CA TYR A 42 -9.59 -4.21 -1.73
C TYR A 42 -10.04 -5.57 -2.22
N ILE A 43 -9.17 -6.21 -3.01
CA ILE A 43 -9.32 -7.60 -3.41
C ILE A 43 -8.51 -8.46 -2.46
N LEU A 44 -9.13 -9.51 -1.94
CA LEU A 44 -8.49 -10.56 -1.16
C LEU A 44 -8.59 -11.88 -1.92
N ARG A 45 -7.46 -12.48 -2.27
CA ARG A 45 -7.38 -13.81 -2.90
C ARG A 45 -6.60 -14.76 -2.03
N VAL A 46 -7.21 -15.89 -1.74
CA VAL A 46 -6.60 -16.99 -0.98
C VAL A 46 -6.31 -18.13 -1.94
N TYR A 47 -5.07 -18.57 -1.93
CA TYR A 47 -4.57 -19.74 -2.64
C TYR A 47 -4.15 -20.79 -1.60
N GLU A 48 -3.72 -21.96 -2.02
CA GLU A 48 -3.37 -23.03 -1.09
C GLU A 48 -2.28 -22.61 -0.08
N ASN A 49 -1.22 -21.95 -0.54
CA ASN A 49 -0.09 -21.54 0.30
C ASN A 49 0.23 -20.05 0.24
N ARG A 50 -0.62 -19.26 -0.42
CA ARG A 50 -0.40 -17.84 -0.66
C ARG A 50 -1.67 -17.03 -0.51
N ILE A 51 -1.53 -15.81 0.00
CA ILE A 51 -2.59 -14.79 0.05
C ILE A 51 -2.15 -13.58 -0.75
N LEU A 52 -3.04 -13.00 -1.54
CA LEU A 52 -2.82 -11.75 -2.25
C LEU A 52 -3.85 -10.72 -1.82
N ILE A 53 -3.37 -9.51 -1.50
CA ILE A 53 -4.19 -8.38 -1.07
C ILE A 53 -3.85 -7.18 -1.94
N ALA A 54 -4.85 -6.65 -2.66
CA ALA A 54 -4.68 -5.48 -3.52
C ALA A 54 -5.64 -4.37 -3.10
N PHE A 55 -5.09 -3.31 -2.50
CA PHE A 55 -5.88 -2.16 -2.04
C PHE A 55 -6.12 -1.18 -3.18
N ARG A 56 -7.37 -0.77 -3.35
CA ARG A 56 -7.77 0.32 -4.24
C ARG A 56 -7.31 1.66 -3.66
N GLY A 57 -6.85 2.56 -4.52
CA GLY A 57 -6.72 3.97 -4.19
C GLY A 57 -8.08 4.67 -4.24
N THR A 58 -8.13 5.91 -3.77
CA THR A 58 -9.33 6.73 -3.91
C THR A 58 -9.37 7.45 -5.25
N ASP A 59 -10.56 7.56 -5.86
CA ASP A 59 -10.76 8.27 -7.12
C ASP A 59 -10.62 9.79 -6.93
N SER A 60 -10.90 10.30 -5.73
CA SER A 60 -10.77 11.71 -5.35
C SER A 60 -9.44 12.02 -4.65
N CYS A 61 -8.31 11.52 -5.17
CA CYS A 61 -6.99 11.79 -4.57
C CYS A 61 -6.75 13.29 -4.31
N ARG A 62 -7.23 14.17 -5.20
CA ARG A 62 -7.09 15.61 -5.04
C ARG A 62 -7.84 16.12 -3.81
N ASP A 63 -9.10 15.70 -3.60
CA ASP A 63 -9.93 16.14 -2.47
C ASP A 63 -9.40 15.56 -1.16
N MET A 64 -8.95 14.31 -1.18
CA MET A 64 -8.28 13.70 -0.05
C MET A 64 -7.02 14.48 0.34
N MET A 65 -6.22 14.92 -0.64
CA MET A 65 -4.98 15.63 -0.40
C MET A 65 -5.20 17.08 0.02
N SER A 66 -6.22 17.78 -0.50
CA SER A 66 -6.58 19.14 -0.07
C SER A 66 -7.05 19.18 1.39
N ASN A 67 -7.65 18.08 1.86
CA ASN A 67 -8.10 17.92 3.25
C ASN A 67 -7.08 17.17 4.12
N LEU A 68 -5.88 16.91 3.62
CA LEU A 68 -4.86 16.12 4.33
C LEU A 68 -4.28 16.92 5.50
N GLN A 69 -4.83 16.70 6.68
CA GLN A 69 -4.24 17.15 7.92
C GLN A 69 -3.03 16.24 8.23
N PHE A 70 -1.82 16.82 8.29
CA PHE A 70 -0.57 16.07 8.52
C PHE A 70 -0.39 15.59 9.96
N PHE A 71 -1.48 15.32 10.66
CA PHE A 71 -1.45 14.78 12.02
C PHE A 71 -1.09 13.30 12.00
N LYS A 72 -0.31 12.89 12.99
CA LYS A 72 0.08 11.51 13.21
C LYS A 72 -0.58 10.97 14.48
N LYS A 73 -0.98 9.70 14.44
CA LYS A 73 -1.50 8.96 15.59
C LYS A 73 -0.49 7.89 16.00
N THR A 74 -0.31 7.72 17.29
CA THR A 74 0.51 6.66 17.87
C THR A 74 -0.15 5.30 17.65
N VAL A 75 0.64 4.29 17.32
CA VAL A 75 0.18 2.92 17.07
C VAL A 75 0.40 2.10 18.33
N CYS A 76 -0.68 1.75 19.03
CA CYS A 76 -0.58 1.16 20.38
C CYS A 76 -0.25 -0.34 20.40
N HIS A 77 -0.36 -1.06 19.28
CA HIS A 77 -0.20 -2.52 19.23
C HIS A 77 1.14 -2.99 18.62
N MET A 78 1.98 -2.06 18.18
CA MET A 78 3.34 -2.35 17.71
C MET A 78 4.37 -2.18 18.84
N PRO A 79 5.50 -2.91 18.82
CA PRO A 79 6.59 -2.69 19.77
C PRO A 79 7.09 -1.25 19.69
N ASP A 80 7.60 -0.72 20.80
CA ASP A 80 7.96 0.71 20.89
C ASP A 80 6.84 1.68 20.47
N SER A 81 5.61 1.27 20.73
CA SER A 81 4.40 1.95 20.30
C SER A 81 4.38 3.45 20.60
N LYS A 82 5.03 3.91 21.70
CA LYS A 82 5.11 5.34 22.04
C LYS A 82 5.84 6.20 21.00
N LYS A 83 6.71 5.59 20.18
CA LYS A 83 7.53 6.28 19.15
C LYS A 83 6.95 6.15 17.75
N ILE A 84 6.29 5.05 17.44
CA ILE A 84 5.74 4.77 16.11
C ILE A 84 4.47 5.59 15.89
N ARG A 85 4.50 6.46 14.88
CA ARG A 85 3.37 7.31 14.52
C ARG A 85 3.05 7.18 13.03
N ILE A 86 1.79 6.94 12.74
CA ILE A 86 1.24 6.83 11.37
C ILE A 86 0.30 8.01 11.13
N HIS A 87 0.15 8.43 9.88
CA HIS A 87 -0.82 9.43 9.47
C HIS A 87 -2.21 9.07 10.02
N SER A 88 -2.82 10.01 10.76
CA SER A 88 -4.04 9.74 11.52
C SER A 88 -5.21 9.26 10.67
N GLY A 89 -5.38 9.83 9.46
CA GLY A 89 -6.43 9.43 8.53
C GLY A 89 -6.24 8.02 8.01
N PHE A 90 -5.02 7.65 7.59
CA PHE A 90 -4.74 6.29 7.11
C PHE A 90 -4.93 5.25 8.22
N TYR A 91 -4.41 5.54 9.41
CA TYR A 91 -4.53 4.61 10.54
C TYR A 91 -5.98 4.46 11.01
N LYS A 92 -6.73 5.56 11.09
CA LYS A 92 -8.16 5.55 11.45
C LYS A 92 -8.95 4.67 10.47
N ALA A 93 -8.78 4.90 9.18
CA ALA A 93 -9.49 4.14 8.15
C ALA A 93 -9.13 2.65 8.19
N TYR A 94 -7.83 2.31 8.33
CA TYR A 94 -7.36 0.93 8.47
C TYR A 94 -8.01 0.20 9.66
N THR A 95 -8.06 0.85 10.82
CA THR A 95 -8.61 0.26 12.06
C THR A 95 -10.13 0.18 12.03
N GLU A 96 -10.84 1.21 11.56
CA GLU A 96 -12.30 1.22 11.45
C GLU A 96 -12.84 0.20 10.45
N ALA A 97 -12.09 -0.06 9.36
CA ALA A 97 -12.43 -1.11 8.41
C ALA A 97 -12.12 -2.53 8.90
N LYS A 98 -11.45 -2.66 10.05
CA LYS A 98 -11.03 -3.94 10.65
C LYS A 98 -10.27 -4.81 9.66
N ILE A 99 -9.33 -4.20 8.90
CA ILE A 99 -8.61 -4.88 7.82
C ILE A 99 -7.82 -6.06 8.38
N PHE A 100 -7.06 -5.83 9.44
CA PHE A 100 -6.26 -6.88 10.10
C PHE A 100 -7.13 -8.09 10.47
N ASP A 101 -8.23 -7.87 11.18
CA ASP A 101 -9.11 -8.95 11.67
C ASP A 101 -9.71 -9.77 10.52
N LYS A 102 -9.98 -9.14 9.37
CA LYS A 102 -10.49 -9.84 8.19
C LYS A 102 -9.43 -10.71 7.52
N ILE A 103 -8.19 -10.22 7.44
CA ILE A 103 -7.10 -10.95 6.79
C ILE A 103 -6.64 -12.12 7.65
N VAL A 104 -6.52 -11.93 8.96
CA VAL A 104 -6.11 -13.00 9.89
C VAL A 104 -7.02 -14.21 9.81
N LYS A 105 -8.32 -14.03 9.57
CA LYS A 105 -9.29 -15.13 9.44
C LYS A 105 -9.02 -16.09 8.27
N VAL A 106 -8.23 -15.67 7.30
CA VAL A 106 -7.89 -16.51 6.14
C VAL A 106 -6.45 -17.01 6.16
N ILE A 107 -5.65 -16.60 7.15
CA ILE A 107 -4.30 -17.13 7.37
C ILE A 107 -4.43 -18.51 8.04
N THR A 108 -3.72 -19.49 7.49
CA THR A 108 -3.66 -20.86 8.01
C THR A 108 -2.20 -21.29 8.15
N ASP A 109 -1.95 -22.45 8.73
CA ASP A 109 -0.64 -23.12 8.80
C ASP A 109 -0.01 -23.40 7.44
N LYS A 110 -0.84 -23.51 6.39
CA LYS A 110 -0.40 -23.65 5.00
C LYS A 110 0.06 -22.33 4.37
N THR A 111 -0.27 -21.17 4.95
CA THR A 111 0.11 -19.87 4.39
C THR A 111 1.60 -19.64 4.51
N LYS A 112 2.32 -19.67 3.40
CA LYS A 112 3.77 -19.46 3.34
C LYS A 112 4.15 -18.08 2.84
N ARG A 113 3.25 -17.42 2.09
CA ARG A 113 3.53 -16.13 1.46
C ARG A 113 2.31 -15.22 1.45
N ILE A 114 2.55 -13.93 1.70
CA ILE A 114 1.53 -12.87 1.55
C ILE A 114 2.05 -11.80 0.59
N GLU A 115 1.32 -11.59 -0.49
CA GLU A 115 1.56 -10.55 -1.51
C GLU A 115 0.64 -9.37 -1.25
N ILE A 116 1.21 -8.16 -1.11
CA ILE A 116 0.43 -6.97 -0.78
C ILE A 116 0.76 -5.85 -1.76
N THR A 117 -0.27 -5.22 -2.31
CA THR A 117 -0.10 -4.11 -3.24
C THR A 117 -1.18 -3.04 -3.05
N GLY A 118 -0.93 -1.87 -3.63
CA GLY A 118 -1.88 -0.78 -3.67
C GLY A 118 -1.30 0.46 -4.34
N HIS A 119 -2.18 1.33 -4.78
CA HIS A 119 -1.84 2.60 -5.39
C HIS A 119 -2.33 3.76 -4.51
N SER A 120 -1.55 4.84 -4.43
CA SER A 120 -1.99 6.05 -3.75
C SER A 120 -2.35 5.80 -2.28
N TYR A 121 -3.56 6.19 -1.87
CA TYR A 121 -4.16 5.90 -0.57
C TYR A 121 -4.16 4.40 -0.25
N GLY A 122 -4.55 3.56 -1.23
CA GLY A 122 -4.50 2.11 -1.08
C GLY A 122 -3.10 1.58 -0.83
N GLY A 123 -2.07 2.24 -1.40
CA GLY A 123 -0.67 1.95 -1.10
C GLY A 123 -0.31 2.24 0.37
N ALA A 124 -0.81 3.34 0.95
CA ALA A 124 -0.59 3.63 2.37
C ALA A 124 -1.26 2.57 3.28
N LEU A 125 -2.49 2.14 2.95
CA LEU A 125 -3.16 1.04 3.67
C LEU A 125 -2.42 -0.28 3.51
N ALA A 126 -1.88 -0.58 2.32
CA ALA A 126 -1.05 -1.75 2.05
C ALA A 126 0.19 -1.78 2.95
N LEU A 127 0.87 -0.64 3.11
CA LEU A 127 2.04 -0.53 3.99
C LEU A 127 1.68 -0.74 5.47
N ILE A 128 0.57 -0.17 5.95
CA ILE A 128 0.12 -0.38 7.34
C ILE A 128 -0.23 -1.86 7.56
N CYS A 129 -0.98 -2.46 6.63
CA CYS A 129 -1.37 -3.85 6.66
C CYS A 129 -0.15 -4.78 6.67
N ALA A 130 0.83 -4.53 5.80
CA ALA A 130 2.06 -5.32 5.72
C ALA A 130 2.85 -5.26 7.03
N ALA A 131 3.01 -4.08 7.61
CA ALA A 131 3.72 -3.89 8.88
C ALA A 131 3.05 -4.64 10.04
N ASP A 132 1.72 -4.57 10.12
CA ASP A 132 0.93 -5.22 11.17
C ASP A 132 0.99 -6.76 11.05
N LEU A 133 0.82 -7.27 9.84
CA LEU A 133 0.90 -8.71 9.57
C LEU A 133 2.31 -9.26 9.79
N ALA A 134 3.35 -8.62 9.26
CA ALA A 134 4.72 -9.10 9.38
C ALA A 134 5.22 -9.10 10.83
N HIS A 135 4.73 -8.17 11.65
CA HIS A 135 5.03 -8.18 13.08
C HIS A 135 4.36 -9.37 13.81
N ARG A 136 3.11 -9.69 13.44
CA ARG A 136 2.33 -10.75 14.10
C ARG A 136 2.63 -12.14 13.57
N PHE A 137 3.04 -12.26 12.32
CA PHE A 137 3.34 -13.51 11.62
C PHE A 137 4.71 -13.44 10.95
N PRO A 138 5.81 -13.37 11.74
CA PRO A 138 7.16 -13.15 11.22
C PRO A 138 7.69 -14.31 10.36
N ASP A 139 7.13 -15.50 10.49
CA ASP A 139 7.55 -16.71 9.75
C ASP A 139 6.94 -16.79 8.34
N ILE A 140 6.02 -15.88 7.99
CA ILE A 140 5.45 -15.79 6.64
C ILE A 140 6.34 -14.91 5.76
N GLU A 141 6.58 -15.34 4.53
CA GLU A 141 7.25 -14.52 3.51
C GLU A 141 6.32 -13.38 3.04
N TYR A 142 6.82 -12.16 3.05
CA TYR A 142 6.07 -11.00 2.56
C TYR A 142 6.67 -10.43 1.29
N GLU A 143 5.83 -10.15 0.33
CA GLU A 143 6.18 -9.43 -0.88
C GLU A 143 5.29 -8.20 -1.05
N VAL A 144 5.88 -7.01 -0.92
CA VAL A 144 5.15 -5.75 -0.91
C VAL A 144 5.63 -4.87 -2.06
N VAL A 145 4.70 -4.51 -2.96
CA VAL A 145 4.97 -3.58 -4.07
C VAL A 145 3.86 -2.53 -4.11
N VAL A 146 4.21 -1.27 -3.94
CA VAL A 146 3.23 -0.17 -3.93
C VAL A 146 3.58 0.91 -4.96
N PHE A 147 2.55 1.56 -5.49
CA PHE A 147 2.65 2.53 -6.57
C PHE A 147 2.14 3.91 -6.12
N GLY A 148 2.89 4.97 -6.40
CA GLY A 148 2.45 6.34 -6.13
C GLY A 148 2.08 6.63 -4.67
N THR A 149 2.66 5.92 -3.73
CA THR A 149 2.25 5.94 -2.33
C THR A 149 2.80 7.15 -1.59
N PRO A 150 1.98 7.89 -0.83
CA PRO A 150 2.44 8.96 0.05
C PRO A 150 3.28 8.43 1.21
N ARG A 151 3.97 9.33 1.94
CA ARG A 151 4.63 8.97 3.20
C ARG A 151 3.58 8.58 4.23
N THR A 152 3.71 7.40 4.80
CA THR A 152 2.68 6.80 5.66
C THR A 152 2.89 7.10 7.13
N GLY A 153 4.16 7.22 7.58
CA GLY A 153 4.46 7.42 8.99
C GLY A 153 5.75 8.18 9.23
N ASN A 154 6.15 8.26 10.51
CA ASN A 154 7.36 8.92 10.94
C ASN A 154 8.61 8.03 10.77
N LYS A 155 9.78 8.54 11.17
CA LYS A 155 11.04 7.82 11.11
C LYS A 155 10.99 6.48 11.87
N ALA A 156 10.39 6.45 13.07
CA ALA A 156 10.26 5.21 13.85
C ALA A 156 9.39 4.17 13.14
N PHE A 157 8.30 4.59 12.46
CA PHE A 157 7.54 3.69 11.62
C PHE A 157 8.36 3.14 10.45
N ALA A 158 9.16 3.98 9.78
CA ALA A 158 10.00 3.54 8.68
C ALA A 158 11.06 2.53 9.13
N GLU A 159 11.74 2.78 10.25
CA GLU A 159 12.73 1.87 10.82
C GLU A 159 12.10 0.53 11.24
N PHE A 160 10.94 0.57 11.87
CA PHE A 160 10.17 -0.63 12.22
C PHE A 160 9.79 -1.41 10.96
N PHE A 161 9.21 -0.74 9.96
CA PHE A 161 8.78 -1.34 8.71
C PHE A 161 9.95 -2.01 7.97
N ASP A 162 11.05 -1.29 7.78
CA ASP A 162 12.20 -1.78 7.01
C ASP A 162 12.92 -2.95 7.71
N LYS A 163 12.80 -3.05 9.03
CA LYS A 163 13.29 -4.20 9.81
C LYS A 163 12.56 -5.50 9.47
N TYR A 164 11.23 -5.46 9.35
CA TYR A 164 10.40 -6.64 9.07
C TYR A 164 10.21 -6.90 7.58
N LEU A 165 10.29 -5.87 6.75
CA LEU A 165 9.94 -5.88 5.33
C LEU A 165 11.02 -5.24 4.44
N PRO A 166 12.30 -5.68 4.53
CA PRO A 166 13.43 -5.01 3.88
C PRO A 166 13.37 -5.06 2.34
N ASN A 167 12.57 -5.96 1.78
CA ASN A 167 12.44 -6.17 0.33
C ASN A 167 11.23 -5.47 -0.29
N THR A 168 10.57 -4.57 0.45
CA THR A 168 9.47 -3.77 -0.07
C THR A 168 9.93 -2.86 -1.21
N SER A 169 9.17 -2.88 -2.31
CA SER A 169 9.41 -2.06 -3.49
C SER A 169 8.36 -0.96 -3.60
N ARG A 170 8.83 0.28 -3.67
CA ARG A 170 7.97 1.44 -3.84
C ARG A 170 8.26 2.09 -5.20
N ILE A 171 7.26 2.04 -6.07
CA ILE A 171 7.34 2.56 -7.43
C ILE A 171 6.89 4.02 -7.42
N GLU A 172 7.78 4.90 -7.84
CA GLU A 172 7.53 6.34 -7.97
C GLU A 172 7.61 6.78 -9.43
N ASN A 173 6.54 7.34 -9.94
CA ASN A 173 6.64 8.17 -11.14
C ASN A 173 7.27 9.53 -10.78
N ARG A 174 8.30 9.96 -11.51
CA ARG A 174 9.12 11.14 -11.17
C ARG A 174 8.32 12.43 -11.03
N GLY A 175 7.24 12.60 -11.82
CA GLY A 175 6.37 13.77 -11.76
C GLY A 175 5.20 13.68 -10.78
N ASP A 176 5.06 12.59 -10.03
CA ASP A 176 3.94 12.35 -9.12
C ASP A 176 4.07 13.17 -7.84
N ILE A 177 3.12 14.11 -7.63
CA ILE A 177 3.06 14.97 -6.44
C ILE A 177 2.76 14.18 -5.16
N ILE A 178 1.95 13.11 -5.24
CA ILE A 178 1.49 12.36 -4.07
C ILE A 178 2.66 11.71 -3.35
N THR A 179 3.67 11.26 -4.08
CA THR A 179 4.87 10.66 -3.49
C THR A 179 5.71 11.69 -2.70
N LYS A 180 5.43 12.97 -2.83
CA LYS A 180 6.12 14.05 -2.09
C LYS A 180 5.41 14.42 -0.79
N LEU A 181 4.19 13.91 -0.60
CA LEU A 181 3.32 14.23 0.54
C LEU A 181 3.25 13.08 1.56
N PRO A 182 2.99 13.37 2.84
CA PRO A 182 3.26 14.65 3.49
C PRO A 182 4.74 15.03 3.41
N PRO A 183 5.10 16.34 3.42
CA PRO A 183 6.49 16.77 3.36
C PRO A 183 7.34 16.21 4.53
N PRO A 184 8.65 15.91 4.31
CA PRO A 184 9.55 15.45 5.38
C PRO A 184 9.66 16.42 6.57
N LEU A 185 9.44 17.70 6.32
CA LEU A 185 9.43 18.76 7.35
C LEU A 185 8.46 18.46 8.49
N PHE A 186 7.34 17.79 8.19
CA PHE A 186 6.39 17.33 9.20
C PHE A 186 6.79 16.01 9.87
N GLY A 187 8.06 15.58 9.74
CA GLY A 187 8.58 14.38 10.38
C GLY A 187 8.10 13.08 9.77
N TYR A 188 7.68 13.09 8.48
CA TYR A 188 7.33 11.89 7.73
C TYR A 188 8.53 11.29 7.01
N ARG A 189 8.54 9.96 6.87
CA ARG A 189 9.55 9.20 6.11
C ARG A 189 8.88 8.16 5.22
N HIS A 190 9.51 7.89 4.09
CA HIS A 190 9.17 6.73 3.27
C HIS A 190 9.77 5.45 3.82
N VAL A 191 9.15 4.33 3.49
CA VAL A 191 9.59 2.97 3.78
C VAL A 191 10.08 2.27 2.51
N GLY A 192 10.84 1.20 2.63
CA GLY A 192 11.23 0.33 1.53
C GLY A 192 12.15 0.98 0.48
N LYS A 193 12.45 0.20 -0.57
CA LYS A 193 13.33 0.61 -1.67
C LYS A 193 12.54 1.36 -2.74
N THR A 194 13.04 2.52 -3.17
CA THR A 194 12.42 3.34 -4.22
C THR A 194 12.92 2.94 -5.60
N TYR A 195 11.99 2.65 -6.50
CA TYR A 195 12.24 2.47 -7.94
C TYR A 195 11.52 3.58 -8.70
N ARG A 196 12.31 4.45 -9.36
CA ARG A 196 11.78 5.59 -10.11
C ARG A 196 11.59 5.24 -11.57
N ILE A 197 10.38 5.51 -12.07
CA ILE A 197 10.00 5.33 -13.47
C ILE A 197 9.78 6.69 -14.15
N GLY A 198 9.75 6.67 -15.49
CA GLY A 198 9.59 7.87 -16.31
C GLY A 198 10.90 8.62 -16.55
N SER A 199 10.86 9.52 -17.52
CA SER A 199 11.99 10.37 -17.93
C SER A 199 12.43 11.31 -16.82
N TYR A 200 13.59 11.94 -16.99
CA TYR A 200 14.06 12.99 -16.08
C TYR A 200 12.99 14.07 -15.93
N HIS A 201 12.70 14.43 -14.70
CA HIS A 201 11.68 15.42 -14.36
C HIS A 201 12.35 16.72 -13.92
N ILE A 202 11.83 17.85 -14.43
CA ILE A 202 12.28 19.17 -13.98
C ILE A 202 11.86 19.33 -12.51
N PRO A 203 12.79 19.60 -11.59
CA PRO A 203 12.47 19.79 -10.19
C PRO A 203 11.35 20.83 -10.01
N PHE A 204 10.45 20.56 -9.04
CA PHE A 204 9.29 21.39 -8.70
C PHE A 204 8.08 21.36 -9.65
N PHE A 205 8.18 20.73 -10.84
CA PHE A 205 7.03 20.53 -11.73
C PHE A 205 6.36 19.17 -11.45
N TYR A 206 5.51 19.11 -10.43
CA TYR A 206 4.74 17.92 -10.07
C TYR A 206 3.29 18.03 -10.52
N SER A 207 2.66 16.91 -10.84
CA SER A 207 1.31 16.87 -11.38
C SER A 207 0.49 15.71 -10.81
N PHE A 208 -0.80 15.94 -10.59
CA PHE A 208 -1.77 14.88 -10.31
C PHE A 208 -1.99 13.94 -11.51
N LYS A 209 -1.81 14.42 -12.74
CA LYS A 209 -1.87 13.58 -13.95
C LYS A 209 -0.83 12.46 -13.90
N GLU A 210 0.36 12.77 -13.41
CA GLU A 210 1.45 11.81 -13.25
C GLU A 210 1.21 10.79 -12.13
N HIS A 211 0.24 11.07 -11.27
CA HIS A 211 -0.20 10.16 -10.21
C HIS A 211 -1.13 9.06 -10.70
N SER A 212 -1.81 9.24 -11.84
CA SER A 212 -2.77 8.24 -12.32
C SER A 212 -2.12 6.87 -12.56
N LEU A 213 -2.82 5.79 -12.21
CA LEU A 213 -2.32 4.43 -12.45
C LEU A 213 -2.08 4.15 -13.93
N CYS A 214 -2.85 4.82 -14.81
CA CYS A 214 -2.64 4.79 -16.27
C CYS A 214 -1.26 5.36 -16.65
N SER A 215 -0.83 6.48 -16.03
CA SER A 215 0.51 7.04 -16.24
C SER A 215 1.61 6.07 -15.76
N TYR A 216 1.41 5.42 -14.61
CA TYR A 216 2.32 4.39 -14.10
C TYR A 216 2.43 3.22 -15.08
N ARG A 217 1.29 2.67 -15.53
CA ARG A 217 1.24 1.56 -16.49
C ARG A 217 1.98 1.91 -17.78
N HIS A 218 1.68 3.07 -18.36
CA HIS A 218 2.32 3.51 -19.61
C HIS A 218 3.85 3.62 -19.48
N LYS A 219 4.36 4.14 -18.35
CA LYS A 219 5.81 4.30 -18.13
C LYS A 219 6.52 3.02 -17.73
N ILE A 220 5.81 2.04 -17.20
CA ILE A 220 6.37 0.72 -16.90
C ILE A 220 6.47 -0.14 -18.17
N LEU A 221 5.55 0.05 -19.11
CA LEU A 221 5.49 -0.73 -20.37
C LEU A 221 6.38 -0.17 -21.49
N LYS A 222 6.91 1.04 -21.34
CA LYS A 222 7.94 1.63 -22.23
C LYS A 222 9.34 1.21 -21.83
#